data_488c474fa65e1f418e5bb353a1c0b3eb
#
_entry.id   488c474fa65e1f418e5bb353a1c0b3eb
#
_cell.length_a   1.000
_cell.length_b   1.000
_cell.length_c   1.000
_cell.angle_alpha   90.00
_cell.angle_beta   90.00
_cell.angle_gamma   90.00
#
_symmetry.space_group_name_H-M   'P 1'
#
loop_
_entity.id
_entity.type
_entity.pdbx_description
1 polymer ?
#
loop_
_entity_poly.entity_id
_entity_poly.type
_entity_poly.pdbx_seq_one_letter_code
_entity_poly.pdbx_strand_id
1 'polypeptide(L)'
;MKYFFTTHGGVHMLARKTVFVFLMAVLLAGCTNRKPVAQSGQALFTERHMRNVTQLTFDGDNGEAYFSLDGKKLILQSNQEGYACDKIWVMNIDGTEKRMVSPDHGAHTCAFFFPDNQKIVFSSTSHVPGDCPPKPKMPKGAYYVWPLYPYDIYTANPDGTGLHRITENPQYDAEPVVSPDGKQIVFGSQREGNFDVYIMNADGTNVRRLTERTGYNGGPWFSPDGKKIVWRAWYPETVEEKAMWRDCMENNYIVAVPLDLWVMDADGTHKKMILRNGATNWAPSWHPDGKRIIFSSNTDDWHEDIKKYGHNFELYLINMDGTGLQRLTYNNVFDSFPMFSPDGKKLVFASNRNPEKPRATDIFIADWAEEK
;
A
#
# COMPACT_ATOMS: atom_id res chain seq x y z
N MET A 1 12.17 56.70 3.26
CA MET A 1 13.52 57.25 3.46
C MET A 1 14.46 56.21 2.87
N LYS A 2 14.93 56.32 1.63
CA LYS A 2 16.08 57.11 1.10
C LYS A 2 17.32 56.79 1.95
N TYR A 3 18.49 56.31 1.48
CA TYR A 3 19.27 56.55 0.25
C TYR A 3 20.26 55.39 0.03
N PHE A 4 20.64 54.86 -1.14
CA PHE A 4 21.62 55.37 -2.17
C PHE A 4 23.05 55.47 -1.58
N PHE A 5 24.17 55.04 -2.20
CA PHE A 5 24.72 54.99 -3.56
C PHE A 5 26.02 54.16 -3.53
N THR A 6 26.36 53.43 -4.54
CA THR A 6 27.33 53.56 -5.67
C THR A 6 28.81 53.57 -5.23
N THR A 7 29.82 53.14 -6.00
CA THR A 7 30.10 52.89 -7.42
C THR A 7 31.52 52.33 -7.61
N HIS A 8 31.76 51.79 -8.81
CA HIS A 8 32.96 51.81 -9.66
C HIS A 8 34.21 51.08 -9.20
N GLY A 9 34.91 50.40 -10.01
CA GLY A 9 35.32 50.29 -11.41
C GLY A 9 36.56 49.41 -11.42
N GLY A 10 37.01 48.84 -12.39
CA GLY A 10 37.40 49.14 -13.70
C GLY A 10 38.19 48.03 -14.36
N VAL A 11 38.09 47.99 -15.58
CA VAL A 11 38.64 47.18 -16.68
C VAL A 11 40.16 46.99 -16.63
N HIS A 12 40.67 45.80 -16.96
CA HIS A 12 41.77 45.69 -17.93
C HIS A 12 41.78 44.33 -18.66
N MET A 13 41.63 44.47 -19.94
CA MET A 13 41.74 43.45 -20.99
C MET A 13 43.22 43.21 -21.32
N LEU A 14 43.64 41.97 -21.45
CA LEU A 14 44.78 41.64 -22.29
C LEU A 14 44.61 40.27 -22.93
N ALA A 15 44.49 40.31 -24.23
CA ALA A 15 44.45 39.17 -25.13
C ALA A 15 45.86 38.62 -25.39
N ARG A 16 46.04 37.32 -25.48
CA ARG A 16 47.09 36.68 -26.31
C ARG A 16 46.65 35.30 -26.84
N LYS A 17 46.66 35.25 -28.07
CA LYS A 17 46.69 34.35 -29.22
C LYS A 17 47.18 32.91 -28.97
N THR A 18 46.35 31.99 -29.41
CA THR A 18 46.48 30.90 -30.37
C THR A 18 47.79 30.08 -30.40
N VAL A 19 47.67 28.75 -30.14
CA VAL A 19 48.31 27.71 -30.94
C VAL A 19 47.39 26.48 -31.02
N PHE A 20 47.01 26.13 -32.26
CA PHE A 20 46.40 24.83 -32.62
C PHE A 20 47.45 23.74 -32.60
N VAL A 21 47.24 22.64 -31.89
CA VAL A 21 47.90 21.38 -32.17
C VAL A 21 46.84 20.32 -32.30
N PHE A 22 46.65 19.83 -33.49
CA PHE A 22 45.91 18.60 -33.81
C PHE A 22 46.72 17.41 -33.28
N LEU A 23 46.16 16.64 -32.40
CA LEU A 23 46.62 15.27 -32.18
C LEU A 23 45.43 14.31 -32.29
N MET A 24 45.46 13.55 -33.32
CA MET A 24 44.66 12.38 -33.59
C MET A 24 44.94 11.35 -32.49
N ALA A 25 43.96 10.98 -31.70
CA ALA A 25 44.05 9.88 -30.77
C ALA A 25 43.00 8.80 -31.10
N VAL A 26 43.53 7.68 -31.36
CA VAL A 26 42.97 6.38 -31.71
C VAL A 26 41.90 5.93 -30.72
N LEU A 27 40.74 5.57 -31.23
CA LEU A 27 39.68 4.82 -30.54
C LEU A 27 40.21 3.46 -30.13
N LEU A 28 40.50 3.27 -28.85
CA LEU A 28 40.60 1.95 -28.22
C LEU A 28 39.28 1.74 -27.45
N ALA A 29 38.43 0.93 -28.02
CA ALA A 29 37.26 0.35 -27.34
C ALA A 29 37.75 -0.59 -26.22
N GLY A 30 37.90 -0.07 -25.04
CA GLY A 30 38.13 -0.85 -23.83
C GLY A 30 36.78 -1.28 -23.25
N CYS A 31 36.35 -2.51 -23.50
CA CYS A 31 35.35 -3.21 -22.70
C CYS A 31 35.82 -3.30 -21.25
N THR A 32 35.43 -2.36 -20.43
CA THR A 32 35.57 -2.52 -18.98
C THR A 32 34.46 -3.44 -18.49
N ASN A 33 34.76 -4.72 -18.37
CA ASN A 33 34.05 -5.66 -17.53
C ASN A 33 34.03 -5.09 -16.09
N ARG A 34 33.03 -4.31 -15.75
CA ARG A 34 32.70 -4.06 -14.34
C ARG A 34 32.17 -5.36 -13.78
N LYS A 35 33.02 -6.12 -13.09
CA LYS A 35 32.54 -7.17 -12.18
C LYS A 35 31.60 -6.52 -11.20
N PRO A 36 30.42 -7.13 -10.91
CA PRO A 36 29.57 -6.66 -9.84
C PRO A 36 30.40 -6.67 -8.56
N VAL A 37 30.42 -5.54 -7.86
CA VAL A 37 31.02 -5.45 -6.52
C VAL A 37 30.16 -6.35 -5.65
N ALA A 38 30.70 -7.50 -5.28
CA ALA A 38 30.08 -8.36 -4.29
C ALA A 38 29.96 -7.54 -2.99
N GLN A 39 28.74 -7.25 -2.56
CA GLN A 39 28.49 -6.77 -1.22
C GLN A 39 28.93 -7.87 -0.25
N SER A 40 30.10 -7.68 0.32
CA SER A 40 30.64 -8.56 1.36
C SER A 40 29.85 -8.31 2.64
N GLY A 41 29.04 -9.29 3.06
CA GLY A 41 28.56 -9.37 4.45
C GLY A 41 27.13 -9.76 4.73
N GLN A 42 26.27 -10.03 3.72
CA GLN A 42 24.87 -10.43 3.99
C GLN A 42 24.43 -11.63 3.12
N ALA A 43 25.12 -12.73 3.23
CA ALA A 43 24.75 -13.96 2.54
C ALA A 43 24.24 -15.01 3.51
N LEU A 44 23.06 -14.83 4.14
CA LEU A 44 22.47 -15.91 4.95
C LEU A 44 20.95 -16.03 4.88
N PHE A 45 20.23 -15.02 4.39
CA PHE A 45 18.78 -15.12 4.26
C PHE A 45 18.38 -14.87 2.80
N THR A 46 18.03 -15.94 2.10
CA THR A 46 17.47 -15.86 0.75
C THR A 46 15.95 -15.88 0.84
N GLU A 47 15.27 -15.09 0.01
CA GLU A 47 13.81 -15.10 -0.16
C GLU A 47 13.36 -16.45 -0.77
N ARG A 48 13.45 -17.53 0.01
CA ARG A 48 13.38 -18.94 -0.45
C ARG A 48 12.05 -19.28 -1.11
N HIS A 49 10.99 -18.61 -0.68
CA HIS A 49 9.64 -18.81 -1.22
C HIS A 49 9.39 -18.06 -2.51
N MET A 50 10.19 -17.06 -2.84
CA MET A 50 9.99 -16.20 -4.02
C MET A 50 11.05 -16.49 -5.08
N ARG A 51 10.58 -16.84 -6.26
CA ARG A 51 11.44 -17.05 -7.44
C ARG A 51 10.99 -16.11 -8.55
N ASN A 52 11.90 -15.81 -9.48
CA ASN A 52 11.60 -14.99 -10.66
C ASN A 52 10.90 -13.67 -10.31
N VAL A 53 11.36 -12.99 -9.24
CA VAL A 53 10.80 -11.71 -8.81
C VAL A 53 10.95 -10.70 -9.95
N THR A 54 9.83 -10.18 -10.43
CA THR A 54 9.76 -9.29 -11.60
C THR A 54 9.02 -8.00 -11.21
N GLN A 55 9.60 -6.85 -11.56
CA GLN A 55 8.94 -5.54 -11.43
C GLN A 55 7.93 -5.35 -12.56
N LEU A 56 6.72 -4.90 -12.23
CA LEU A 56 5.63 -4.69 -13.17
C LEU A 56 5.32 -3.21 -13.45
N THR A 57 5.68 -2.30 -12.53
CA THR A 57 5.47 -0.86 -12.69
C THR A 57 6.79 -0.12 -12.60
N PHE A 58 6.92 0.99 -13.34
CA PHE A 58 8.18 1.74 -13.46
C PHE A 58 7.97 3.26 -13.31
N ASP A 59 6.74 3.70 -13.11
CA ASP A 59 6.30 5.07 -12.99
C ASP A 59 5.39 5.27 -11.79
N GLY A 60 5.34 6.48 -11.24
CA GLY A 60 4.47 6.81 -10.12
C GLY A 60 4.89 6.21 -8.78
N ASP A 61 3.95 6.22 -7.85
CA ASP A 61 3.98 5.57 -6.55
C ASP A 61 2.81 4.58 -6.50
N ASN A 62 3.10 3.28 -6.43
CA ASN A 62 2.15 2.20 -6.71
C ASN A 62 1.94 1.35 -5.46
N GLY A 63 0.69 0.98 -5.16
CA GLY A 63 0.35 0.16 -4.01
C GLY A 63 -0.88 -0.70 -4.22
N GLU A 64 -1.12 -1.59 -3.27
CA GLU A 64 -2.35 -2.37 -3.16
C GLU A 64 -2.76 -3.06 -4.47
N ALA A 65 -1.82 -3.81 -5.06
CA ALA A 65 -2.09 -4.58 -6.26
C ALA A 65 -2.71 -5.94 -5.91
N TYR A 66 -3.91 -6.20 -6.42
CA TYR A 66 -4.68 -7.39 -6.10
C TYR A 66 -5.13 -8.14 -7.35
N PHE A 67 -5.09 -9.47 -7.30
CA PHE A 67 -5.47 -10.32 -8.43
C PHE A 67 -6.98 -10.32 -8.71
N SER A 68 -7.34 -10.40 -9.99
CA SER A 68 -8.64 -10.91 -10.41
C SER A 68 -8.76 -12.41 -10.06
N LEU A 69 -9.99 -12.91 -9.85
CA LEU A 69 -10.19 -14.30 -9.42
C LEU A 69 -9.77 -15.33 -10.48
N ASP A 70 -9.73 -14.96 -11.76
CA ASP A 70 -9.18 -15.80 -12.84
C ASP A 70 -7.63 -15.72 -12.92
N GLY A 71 -6.99 -14.92 -12.07
CA GLY A 71 -5.55 -14.76 -12.00
C GLY A 71 -4.89 -14.07 -13.19
N LYS A 72 -5.67 -13.39 -14.08
CA LYS A 72 -5.13 -12.82 -15.32
C LYS A 72 -4.84 -11.33 -15.24
N LYS A 73 -5.45 -10.63 -14.31
CA LYS A 73 -5.31 -9.17 -14.16
C LYS A 73 -4.94 -8.80 -12.73
N LEU A 74 -4.38 -7.61 -12.60
CA LEU A 74 -4.16 -6.91 -11.33
C LEU A 74 -4.95 -5.61 -11.36
N ILE A 75 -5.54 -5.26 -10.22
CA ILE A 75 -6.09 -3.94 -9.92
C ILE A 75 -5.22 -3.30 -8.84
N LEU A 76 -4.88 -2.02 -8.99
CA LEU A 76 -3.95 -1.34 -8.10
C LEU A 76 -4.30 0.13 -7.97
N GLN A 77 -3.84 0.76 -6.89
CA GLN A 77 -3.80 2.21 -6.80
C GLN A 77 -2.42 2.73 -7.22
N SER A 78 -2.40 3.87 -7.86
CA SER A 78 -1.16 4.52 -8.29
C SER A 78 -1.33 6.03 -8.36
N ASN A 79 -0.35 6.75 -7.78
CA ASN A 79 -0.18 8.18 -7.96
C ASN A 79 0.84 8.41 -9.07
N GLN A 80 0.38 8.84 -10.23
CA GLN A 80 1.23 9.11 -11.39
C GLN A 80 1.37 10.60 -11.65
N GLU A 81 2.41 10.97 -12.40
CA GLU A 81 2.62 12.35 -12.84
C GLU A 81 1.36 12.93 -13.51
N GLY A 82 0.97 14.13 -13.10
CA GLY A 82 -0.24 14.81 -13.58
C GLY A 82 -1.48 14.61 -12.69
N TYR A 83 -1.44 13.72 -11.71
CA TYR A 83 -2.54 13.54 -10.75
C TYR A 83 -2.17 14.02 -9.35
N ALA A 84 -3.10 14.70 -8.70
CA ALA A 84 -2.92 15.19 -7.34
C ALA A 84 -3.08 14.10 -6.27
N CYS A 85 -3.82 13.04 -6.60
CA CYS A 85 -4.13 11.89 -5.74
C CYS A 85 -4.09 10.59 -6.52
N ASP A 86 -4.04 9.48 -5.76
CA ASP A 86 -4.08 8.13 -6.31
C ASP A 86 -5.32 7.89 -7.17
N LYS A 87 -5.12 7.10 -8.21
CA LYS A 87 -6.14 6.60 -9.12
C LYS A 87 -6.12 5.08 -9.14
N ILE A 88 -7.24 4.47 -9.54
CA ILE A 88 -7.32 3.02 -9.71
C ILE A 88 -6.97 2.65 -11.14
N TRP A 89 -6.10 1.66 -11.26
CA TRP A 89 -5.59 1.13 -12.52
C TRP A 89 -5.82 -0.37 -12.61
N VAL A 90 -6.02 -0.87 -13.80
CA VAL A 90 -6.06 -2.30 -14.10
C VAL A 90 -4.98 -2.62 -15.14
N MET A 91 -4.28 -3.74 -14.98
CA MET A 91 -3.27 -4.23 -15.92
C MET A 91 -3.30 -5.76 -16.00
N ASN A 92 -2.65 -6.33 -17.01
CA ASN A 92 -2.37 -7.76 -17.06
C ASN A 92 -1.33 -8.14 -15.99
N ILE A 93 -1.26 -9.41 -15.59
CA ILE A 93 -0.29 -9.90 -14.60
C ILE A 93 1.18 -9.82 -15.05
N ASP A 94 1.42 -9.55 -16.33
CA ASP A 94 2.75 -9.29 -16.90
C ASP A 94 3.09 -7.79 -16.96
N GLY A 95 2.23 -6.92 -16.40
CA GLY A 95 2.38 -5.46 -16.39
C GLY A 95 1.91 -4.74 -17.65
N THR A 96 1.46 -5.49 -18.68
CA THR A 96 0.96 -4.89 -19.93
C THR A 96 -0.47 -4.37 -19.82
N GLU A 97 -0.91 -3.56 -20.78
CA GLU A 97 -2.27 -3.00 -20.87
C GLU A 97 -2.72 -2.23 -19.61
N LYS A 98 -1.78 -1.56 -18.93
CA LYS A 98 -2.12 -0.72 -17.78
C LYS A 98 -3.00 0.45 -18.20
N ARG A 99 -4.18 0.55 -17.58
CA ARG A 99 -5.15 1.62 -17.87
C ARG A 99 -5.87 2.07 -16.61
N MET A 100 -6.18 3.36 -16.55
CA MET A 100 -6.97 3.93 -15.47
C MET A 100 -8.44 3.51 -15.60
N VAL A 101 -9.08 3.18 -14.49
CA VAL A 101 -10.48 2.74 -14.40
C VAL A 101 -11.31 3.53 -13.40
N SER A 102 -10.69 4.38 -12.58
CA SER A 102 -11.39 5.35 -11.73
C SER A 102 -11.61 6.67 -12.49
N PRO A 103 -12.50 7.56 -12.00
CA PRO A 103 -12.56 8.94 -12.46
C PRO A 103 -11.22 9.66 -12.38
N ASP A 104 -11.05 10.69 -13.21
CA ASP A 104 -9.85 11.54 -13.23
C ASP A 104 -9.78 12.53 -12.06
N HIS A 105 -10.91 12.83 -11.41
CA HIS A 105 -11.02 13.69 -10.23
C HIS A 105 -11.28 12.89 -8.96
N GLY A 106 -10.94 13.45 -7.80
CA GLY A 106 -11.04 12.79 -6.51
C GLY A 106 -9.84 11.88 -6.20
N ALA A 107 -9.77 11.42 -4.96
CA ALA A 107 -8.84 10.39 -4.49
C ALA A 107 -9.50 9.03 -4.53
N HIS A 108 -8.75 7.99 -4.92
CA HIS A 108 -9.26 6.62 -5.03
C HIS A 108 -8.26 5.64 -4.43
N THR A 109 -8.75 4.64 -3.69
CA THR A 109 -7.90 3.68 -2.99
C THR A 109 -8.58 2.32 -2.84
N CYS A 110 -7.82 1.30 -2.45
CA CYS A 110 -8.32 0.00 -1.97
C CYS A 110 -9.30 -0.67 -2.93
N ALA A 111 -8.86 -0.91 -4.16
CA ALA A 111 -9.72 -1.52 -5.18
C ALA A 111 -9.66 -3.05 -5.17
N PHE A 112 -10.76 -3.71 -5.50
CA PHE A 112 -10.86 -5.15 -5.58
C PHE A 112 -11.77 -5.62 -6.73
N PHE A 113 -11.52 -6.81 -7.30
CA PHE A 113 -12.41 -7.42 -8.27
C PHE A 113 -13.56 -8.18 -7.60
N PHE A 114 -14.75 -8.16 -8.19
CA PHE A 114 -15.76 -9.16 -7.89
C PHE A 114 -15.36 -10.55 -8.41
N PRO A 115 -15.86 -11.64 -7.80
CA PRO A 115 -15.44 -12.99 -8.16
C PRO A 115 -15.74 -13.40 -9.62
N ASP A 116 -16.76 -12.81 -10.24
CA ASP A 116 -17.10 -13.02 -11.63
C ASP A 116 -16.23 -12.20 -12.61
N ASN A 117 -15.35 -11.34 -12.11
CA ASN A 117 -14.54 -10.39 -12.86
C ASN A 117 -15.35 -9.41 -13.73
N GLN A 118 -16.67 -9.28 -13.51
CA GLN A 118 -17.54 -8.38 -14.25
C GLN A 118 -17.68 -7.00 -13.60
N LYS A 119 -17.26 -6.89 -12.34
CA LYS A 119 -17.28 -5.65 -11.57
C LYS A 119 -16.01 -5.47 -10.76
N ILE A 120 -15.73 -4.22 -10.43
CA ILE A 120 -14.73 -3.80 -9.45
C ILE A 120 -15.41 -3.02 -8.35
N VAL A 121 -14.81 -3.01 -7.17
CA VAL A 121 -15.18 -2.16 -6.04
C VAL A 121 -13.95 -1.34 -5.64
N PHE A 122 -14.13 -0.11 -5.22
CA PHE A 122 -13.05 0.75 -4.72
C PHE A 122 -13.61 1.89 -3.86
N SER A 123 -12.74 2.50 -3.09
CA SER A 123 -13.06 3.67 -2.29
C SER A 123 -12.78 4.94 -3.09
N SER A 124 -13.68 5.92 -3.02
CA SER A 124 -13.58 7.13 -3.84
C SER A 124 -14.13 8.36 -3.14
N THR A 125 -13.51 9.51 -3.37
CA THR A 125 -14.02 10.84 -3.01
C THR A 125 -14.65 11.58 -4.19
N SER A 126 -15.02 10.91 -5.27
CA SER A 126 -15.58 11.56 -6.48
C SER A 126 -16.86 12.35 -6.24
N HIS A 127 -17.56 12.11 -5.14
CA HIS A 127 -18.74 12.90 -4.75
C HIS A 127 -18.37 14.22 -4.04
N VAL A 128 -17.10 14.40 -3.69
CA VAL A 128 -16.59 15.64 -3.06
C VAL A 128 -15.99 16.53 -4.15
N PRO A 129 -16.31 17.84 -4.17
CA PRO A 129 -15.72 18.76 -5.14
C PRO A 129 -14.20 18.85 -5.03
N GLY A 130 -13.53 18.95 -6.19
CA GLY A 130 -12.07 19.13 -6.31
C GLY A 130 -11.33 17.88 -6.74
N ASP A 131 -10.05 18.06 -7.14
CA ASP A 131 -9.22 16.98 -7.66
C ASP A 131 -8.68 16.06 -6.56
N CYS A 132 -8.51 16.60 -5.35
CA CYS A 132 -7.97 15.88 -4.22
C CYS A 132 -8.41 16.52 -2.89
N PRO A 133 -8.87 15.76 -1.91
CA PRO A 133 -9.13 16.31 -0.59
C PRO A 133 -7.85 16.87 0.05
N PRO A 134 -7.95 17.96 0.83
CA PRO A 134 -6.79 18.54 1.51
C PRO A 134 -6.21 17.56 2.53
N LYS A 135 -4.88 17.44 2.56
CA LYS A 135 -4.20 16.61 3.56
C LYS A 135 -4.45 17.16 4.96
N PRO A 136 -4.71 16.31 5.96
CA PRO A 136 -4.86 16.73 7.34
C PRO A 136 -3.56 17.36 7.86
N LYS A 137 -3.68 18.24 8.83
CA LYS A 137 -2.52 18.86 9.48
C LYS A 137 -1.79 17.80 10.32
N MET A 138 -0.50 17.61 10.05
CA MET A 138 0.34 16.69 10.84
C MET A 138 0.40 17.12 12.30
N PRO A 139 0.10 16.23 13.27
CA PRO A 139 0.37 16.48 14.67
C PRO A 139 1.86 16.68 14.93
N LYS A 140 2.19 17.51 15.94
CA LYS A 140 3.59 17.75 16.32
C LYS A 140 4.24 16.44 16.77
N GLY A 141 5.35 16.07 16.12
CA GLY A 141 6.11 14.86 16.44
C GLY A 141 5.65 13.60 15.73
N ALA A 142 4.54 13.62 15.00
CA ALA A 142 4.16 12.50 14.14
C ALA A 142 5.11 12.40 12.95
N TYR A 143 5.55 11.20 12.64
CA TYR A 143 6.35 10.90 11.45
C TYR A 143 5.46 10.82 10.20
N TYR A 144 4.31 10.20 10.34
CA TYR A 144 3.33 9.97 9.28
C TYR A 144 1.92 9.99 9.86
N VAL A 145 0.96 10.47 9.08
CA VAL A 145 -0.47 10.34 9.36
C VAL A 145 -1.17 9.77 8.15
N TRP A 146 -2.11 8.89 8.41
CA TRP A 146 -3.02 8.36 7.42
C TRP A 146 -4.26 9.24 7.37
N PRO A 147 -4.53 9.94 6.27
CA PRO A 147 -5.72 10.78 6.18
C PRO A 147 -6.98 9.92 6.05
N LEU A 148 -7.98 10.22 6.86
CA LEU A 148 -9.33 9.66 6.74
C LEU A 148 -10.15 10.61 5.86
N TYR A 149 -9.92 10.57 4.55
CA TYR A 149 -10.73 11.33 3.61
C TYR A 149 -12.18 10.84 3.62
N PRO A 150 -13.15 11.67 3.26
CA PRO A 150 -14.55 11.25 3.17
C PRO A 150 -14.77 10.32 1.97
N TYR A 151 -14.15 9.15 2.03
CA TYR A 151 -14.36 8.12 1.04
C TYR A 151 -15.74 7.49 1.18
N ASP A 152 -16.32 7.17 0.05
CA ASP A 152 -17.40 6.20 -0.05
C ASP A 152 -16.99 5.03 -0.95
N ILE A 153 -17.73 3.94 -0.83
CA ILE A 153 -17.49 2.75 -1.63
C ILE A 153 -18.29 2.86 -2.93
N TYR A 154 -17.61 2.58 -4.03
CA TYR A 154 -18.16 2.60 -5.38
C TYR A 154 -17.94 1.25 -6.06
N THR A 155 -18.84 0.91 -6.96
CA THR A 155 -18.66 -0.18 -7.92
C THR A 155 -18.61 0.37 -9.34
N ALA A 156 -17.92 -0.33 -10.23
CA ALA A 156 -17.88 -0.02 -11.65
C ALA A 156 -17.63 -1.30 -12.48
N ASN A 157 -17.75 -1.22 -13.78
CA ASN A 157 -17.23 -2.23 -14.68
C ASN A 157 -15.68 -2.20 -14.66
N PRO A 158 -14.98 -3.30 -15.01
CA PRO A 158 -13.53 -3.33 -15.04
C PRO A 158 -12.89 -2.38 -16.07
N ASP A 159 -13.67 -1.81 -16.97
CA ASP A 159 -13.23 -0.77 -17.90
C ASP A 159 -13.44 0.66 -17.38
N GLY A 160 -13.98 0.81 -16.17
CA GLY A 160 -14.28 2.09 -15.52
C GLY A 160 -15.67 2.67 -15.82
N THR A 161 -16.43 2.04 -16.71
CA THR A 161 -17.81 2.46 -17.00
C THR A 161 -18.78 1.98 -15.91
N GLY A 162 -20.02 2.50 -15.91
CA GLY A 162 -21.06 2.04 -14.99
C GLY A 162 -20.77 2.36 -13.52
N LEU A 163 -20.07 3.47 -13.24
CA LEU A 163 -19.76 3.91 -11.88
C LEU A 163 -21.02 4.09 -11.05
N HIS A 164 -21.05 3.46 -9.88
CA HIS A 164 -22.17 3.51 -8.96
C HIS A 164 -21.69 3.62 -7.52
N ARG A 165 -22.15 4.64 -6.78
CA ARG A 165 -21.89 4.84 -5.36
C ARG A 165 -22.81 3.95 -4.53
N ILE A 166 -22.26 3.12 -3.65
CA ILE A 166 -23.03 2.15 -2.84
C ILE A 166 -23.01 2.45 -1.34
N THR A 167 -22.20 3.42 -0.88
CA THR A 167 -22.33 4.00 0.47
C THR A 167 -22.47 5.51 0.38
N GLU A 168 -23.16 6.10 1.38
CA GLU A 168 -23.31 7.54 1.54
C GLU A 168 -23.05 7.88 3.01
N ASN A 169 -21.79 8.13 3.34
CA ASN A 169 -21.33 8.44 4.68
C ASN A 169 -20.53 9.75 4.66
N PRO A 170 -20.84 10.74 5.51
CA PRO A 170 -20.06 11.98 5.55
C PRO A 170 -18.63 11.81 6.05
N GLN A 171 -18.28 10.63 6.56
CA GLN A 171 -16.96 10.26 7.06
C GLN A 171 -16.32 9.20 6.16
N TYR A 172 -15.36 8.46 6.69
CA TYR A 172 -14.58 7.46 5.98
C TYR A 172 -15.34 6.12 5.85
N ASP A 173 -15.57 5.65 4.63
CA ASP A 173 -15.90 4.28 4.27
C ASP A 173 -14.91 3.79 3.22
N ALA A 174 -13.99 2.90 3.57
CA ALA A 174 -12.97 2.42 2.64
C ALA A 174 -12.47 1.00 2.96
N GLU A 175 -11.43 0.57 2.25
CA GLU A 175 -10.83 -0.75 2.35
C GLU A 175 -11.85 -1.90 2.02
N PRO A 176 -12.67 -1.77 0.94
CA PRO A 176 -13.68 -2.78 0.61
C PRO A 176 -13.04 -4.05 0.07
N VAL A 177 -13.43 -5.19 0.61
CA VAL A 177 -13.09 -6.52 0.06
C VAL A 177 -14.37 -7.32 -0.15
N VAL A 178 -14.53 -7.89 -1.35
CA VAL A 178 -15.69 -8.67 -1.74
C VAL A 178 -15.55 -10.09 -1.20
N SER A 179 -16.64 -10.68 -0.71
CA SER A 179 -16.68 -12.08 -0.29
C SER A 179 -16.47 -13.02 -1.50
N PRO A 180 -15.90 -14.22 -1.32
CA PRO A 180 -15.66 -15.16 -2.42
C PRO A 180 -16.89 -15.57 -3.21
N ASP A 181 -18.09 -15.49 -2.62
CA ASP A 181 -19.37 -15.76 -3.30
C ASP A 181 -19.98 -14.50 -3.99
N GLY A 182 -19.30 -13.34 -3.88
CA GLY A 182 -19.73 -12.08 -4.49
C GLY A 182 -20.91 -11.39 -3.83
N LYS A 183 -21.42 -11.88 -2.69
CA LYS A 183 -22.66 -11.39 -2.11
C LYS A 183 -22.49 -10.32 -1.04
N GLN A 184 -21.31 -10.23 -0.44
CA GLN A 184 -21.04 -9.32 0.66
C GLN A 184 -19.74 -8.53 0.41
N ILE A 185 -19.65 -7.38 1.05
CA ILE A 185 -18.45 -6.54 1.11
C ILE A 185 -18.15 -6.27 2.57
N VAL A 186 -16.90 -6.58 2.99
CA VAL A 186 -16.36 -6.14 4.28
C VAL A 186 -15.54 -4.88 4.06
N PHE A 187 -15.58 -3.92 5.00
CA PHE A 187 -14.90 -2.63 4.84
C PHE A 187 -14.62 -1.95 6.18
N GLY A 188 -13.71 -0.97 6.17
CA GLY A 188 -13.44 -0.08 7.29
C GLY A 188 -14.35 1.14 7.26
N SER A 189 -14.85 1.57 8.42
CA SER A 189 -15.73 2.76 8.51
C SER A 189 -15.57 3.53 9.81
N GLN A 190 -15.71 4.86 9.71
CA GLN A 190 -15.71 5.79 10.85
C GLN A 190 -17.13 6.24 11.25
N ARG A 191 -18.17 5.65 10.67
CA ARG A 191 -19.58 6.11 10.74
C ARG A 191 -20.20 6.27 12.13
N GLU A 192 -19.66 5.67 13.17
CA GLU A 192 -20.14 5.78 14.55
C GLU A 192 -19.10 6.41 15.49
N GLY A 193 -18.22 7.27 14.94
CA GLY A 193 -17.23 8.02 15.71
C GLY A 193 -16.03 7.20 16.21
N ASN A 194 -15.93 5.93 15.79
CA ASN A 194 -14.79 5.04 15.97
C ASN A 194 -14.40 4.44 14.62
N PHE A 195 -13.22 3.85 14.52
CA PHE A 195 -12.81 3.19 13.29
C PHE A 195 -13.03 1.68 13.42
N ASP A 196 -14.03 1.15 12.72
CA ASP A 196 -14.48 -0.23 12.86
C ASP A 196 -14.64 -0.97 11.53
N VAL A 197 -14.62 -2.30 11.63
CA VAL A 197 -14.95 -3.19 10.52
C VAL A 197 -16.47 -3.34 10.42
N TYR A 198 -16.98 -3.13 9.22
CA TYR A 198 -18.38 -3.30 8.84
C TYR A 198 -18.50 -4.32 7.71
N ILE A 199 -19.69 -4.86 7.55
CA ILE A 199 -20.08 -5.73 6.44
C ILE A 199 -21.42 -5.28 5.88
N MET A 200 -21.62 -5.42 4.58
CA MET A 200 -22.88 -5.11 3.87
C MET A 200 -23.12 -6.11 2.74
N ASN A 201 -24.33 -6.13 2.20
CA ASN A 201 -24.60 -6.78 0.94
C ASN A 201 -23.81 -6.09 -0.20
N ALA A 202 -23.52 -6.82 -1.29
CA ALA A 202 -22.78 -6.28 -2.43
C ALA A 202 -23.48 -5.12 -3.17
N ASP A 203 -24.77 -4.91 -2.90
CA ASP A 203 -25.55 -3.79 -3.40
C ASP A 203 -25.57 -2.56 -2.46
N GLY A 204 -24.82 -2.59 -1.36
CA GLY A 204 -24.75 -1.53 -0.36
C GLY A 204 -25.81 -1.62 0.75
N THR A 205 -26.75 -2.56 0.67
CA THR A 205 -27.80 -2.73 1.69
C THR A 205 -27.33 -3.54 2.89
N ASN A 206 -28.11 -3.54 3.97
CA ASN A 206 -27.90 -4.34 5.18
C ASN A 206 -26.53 -4.12 5.83
N VAL A 207 -26.11 -2.86 5.96
CA VAL A 207 -24.84 -2.49 6.62
C VAL A 207 -24.91 -2.81 8.11
N ARG A 208 -23.95 -3.56 8.63
CA ARG A 208 -23.82 -3.89 10.05
C ARG A 208 -22.39 -3.84 10.54
N ARG A 209 -22.19 -3.42 11.76
CA ARG A 209 -20.90 -3.34 12.44
C ARG A 209 -20.45 -4.71 12.91
N LEU A 210 -19.16 -5.04 12.72
CA LEU A 210 -18.54 -6.29 13.17
C LEU A 210 -17.63 -6.10 14.38
N THR A 211 -17.05 -4.92 14.58
CA THR A 211 -16.18 -4.59 15.72
C THR A 211 -16.74 -3.41 16.49
N GLU A 212 -16.55 -3.36 17.82
CA GLU A 212 -17.15 -2.35 18.69
C GLU A 212 -16.18 -1.76 19.72
N ARG A 213 -14.98 -2.37 19.85
CA ARG A 213 -14.00 -1.91 20.82
C ARG A 213 -13.37 -0.61 20.36
N THR A 214 -13.37 0.42 21.23
CA THR A 214 -12.75 1.71 20.95
C THR A 214 -11.30 1.56 20.56
N GLY A 215 -10.92 2.11 19.42
CA GLY A 215 -9.59 2.02 18.81
C GLY A 215 -9.69 1.81 17.30
N TYR A 216 -8.57 1.46 16.69
CA TYR A 216 -8.47 1.17 15.27
C TYR A 216 -8.84 -0.27 14.96
N ASN A 217 -9.73 -0.49 14.03
CA ASN A 217 -10.08 -1.80 13.47
C ASN A 217 -10.21 -1.66 11.94
N GLY A 218 -9.20 -2.06 11.17
CA GLY A 218 -9.19 -1.82 9.72
C GLY A 218 -8.50 -2.91 8.91
N GLY A 219 -8.48 -2.74 7.59
CA GLY A 219 -7.90 -3.67 6.63
C GLY A 219 -8.50 -5.07 6.70
N PRO A 220 -9.83 -5.21 6.69
CA PRO A 220 -10.46 -6.53 6.76
C PRO A 220 -10.29 -7.30 5.47
N TRP A 221 -10.16 -8.64 5.56
CA TRP A 221 -10.04 -9.51 4.40
C TRP A 221 -10.72 -10.85 4.62
N PHE A 222 -11.58 -11.28 3.71
CA PHE A 222 -12.24 -12.58 3.78
C PHE A 222 -11.26 -13.73 3.55
N SER A 223 -11.47 -14.85 4.27
CA SER A 223 -10.83 -16.12 3.94
C SER A 223 -11.32 -16.66 2.59
N PRO A 224 -10.55 -17.55 1.91
CA PRO A 224 -10.93 -18.08 0.60
C PRO A 224 -12.28 -18.82 0.58
N ASP A 225 -12.71 -19.36 1.72
CA ASP A 225 -14.03 -20.01 1.87
C ASP A 225 -15.14 -19.04 2.34
N GLY A 226 -14.81 -17.76 2.55
CA GLY A 226 -15.74 -16.73 2.98
C GLY A 226 -16.23 -16.83 4.42
N LYS A 227 -15.71 -17.79 5.22
CA LYS A 227 -16.23 -18.03 6.57
C LYS A 227 -15.54 -17.22 7.66
N LYS A 228 -14.37 -16.67 7.36
CA LYS A 228 -13.59 -15.87 8.32
C LYS A 228 -13.16 -14.55 7.73
N ILE A 229 -12.83 -13.61 8.62
CA ILE A 229 -12.25 -12.31 8.30
C ILE A 229 -10.98 -12.14 9.15
N VAL A 230 -9.86 -11.80 8.51
CA VAL A 230 -8.67 -11.28 9.18
C VAL A 230 -8.73 -9.75 9.16
N TRP A 231 -8.29 -9.09 10.23
CA TRP A 231 -8.15 -7.64 10.28
C TRP A 231 -6.99 -7.24 11.20
N ARG A 232 -6.57 -5.98 11.10
CA ARG A 232 -5.58 -5.39 11.99
C ARG A 232 -6.25 -4.45 12.98
N ALA A 233 -5.78 -4.43 14.24
CA ALA A 233 -6.37 -3.61 15.27
C ALA A 233 -5.35 -3.03 16.25
N TRP A 234 -5.70 -1.88 16.82
CA TRP A 234 -5.03 -1.30 17.97
C TRP A 234 -6.06 -0.71 18.94
N TYR A 235 -5.85 -0.95 20.22
CA TYR A 235 -6.77 -0.50 21.26
C TYR A 235 -6.03 0.34 22.30
N PRO A 236 -6.41 1.64 22.49
CA PRO A 236 -5.77 2.52 23.45
C PRO A 236 -6.04 2.06 24.89
N GLU A 237 -4.98 1.88 25.66
CA GLU A 237 -5.06 1.40 27.04
C GLU A 237 -4.84 2.54 28.04
N THR A 238 -3.86 3.42 27.80
CA THR A 238 -3.53 4.53 28.67
C THR A 238 -4.43 5.77 28.46
N VAL A 239 -4.37 6.72 29.37
CA VAL A 239 -5.10 8.00 29.26
C VAL A 239 -4.59 8.80 28.05
N GLU A 240 -3.28 8.79 27.85
CA GLU A 240 -2.61 9.48 26.74
C GLU A 240 -3.00 8.88 25.38
N GLU A 241 -2.99 7.56 25.26
CA GLU A 241 -3.42 6.86 24.04
C GLU A 241 -4.89 7.11 23.73
N LYS A 242 -5.77 7.12 24.74
CA LYS A 242 -7.20 7.46 24.57
C LYS A 242 -7.40 8.91 24.14
N ALA A 243 -6.57 9.83 24.64
CA ALA A 243 -6.59 11.22 24.22
C ALA A 243 -6.12 11.37 22.77
N MET A 244 -5.01 10.70 22.43
CA MET A 244 -4.49 10.66 21.06
C MET A 244 -5.52 10.07 20.08
N TRP A 245 -6.19 8.98 20.44
CA TRP A 245 -7.22 8.36 19.60
C TRP A 245 -8.40 9.29 19.33
N ARG A 246 -8.85 10.02 20.35
CA ARG A 246 -9.90 11.04 20.17
C ARG A 246 -9.48 12.14 19.21
N ASP A 247 -8.26 12.65 19.38
CA ASP A 247 -7.70 13.67 18.48
C ASP A 247 -7.62 13.15 17.04
N CYS A 248 -7.23 11.88 16.84
CA CYS A 248 -7.24 11.22 15.53
C CYS A 248 -8.64 11.24 14.90
N MET A 249 -9.66 10.84 15.64
CA MET A 249 -11.04 10.76 15.13
C MET A 249 -11.65 12.15 14.88
N GLU A 250 -11.40 13.12 15.74
CA GLU A 250 -11.89 14.50 15.61
C GLU A 250 -11.25 15.24 14.43
N ASN A 251 -10.00 14.88 14.08
CA ASN A 251 -9.24 15.55 13.00
C ASN A 251 -9.09 14.69 11.73
N ASN A 252 -9.80 13.57 11.62
CA ASN A 252 -9.84 12.69 10.44
C ASN A 252 -8.46 12.22 9.96
N TYR A 253 -7.66 11.67 10.87
CA TYR A 253 -6.43 10.98 10.55
C TYR A 253 -6.13 9.84 11.53
N ILE A 254 -5.21 8.98 11.16
CA ILE A 254 -4.64 7.96 12.04
C ILE A 254 -3.12 8.16 12.09
N VAL A 255 -2.55 8.14 13.30
CA VAL A 255 -1.10 8.11 13.49
C VAL A 255 -0.59 6.67 13.43
N ALA A 256 0.69 6.50 13.11
CA ALA A 256 1.33 5.18 13.15
C ALA A 256 1.36 4.65 14.60
N VAL A 257 0.78 3.47 14.80
CA VAL A 257 0.72 2.74 16.07
C VAL A 257 1.07 1.27 15.84
N PRO A 258 1.48 0.52 16.87
CA PRO A 258 1.54 -0.94 16.77
C PRO A 258 0.17 -1.51 16.40
N LEU A 259 0.14 -2.48 15.49
CA LEU A 259 -1.10 -3.11 15.06
C LEU A 259 -1.03 -4.63 15.29
N ASP A 260 -2.00 -5.15 16.02
CA ASP A 260 -2.18 -6.58 16.23
C ASP A 260 -2.96 -7.20 15.07
N LEU A 261 -2.75 -8.49 14.80
CA LEU A 261 -3.59 -9.25 13.85
C LEU A 261 -4.66 -10.03 14.60
N TRP A 262 -5.86 -9.99 14.07
CA TRP A 262 -7.04 -10.62 14.61
C TRP A 262 -7.78 -11.43 13.54
N VAL A 263 -8.50 -12.47 13.95
CA VAL A 263 -9.40 -13.25 13.10
C VAL A 263 -10.75 -13.42 13.80
N MET A 264 -11.84 -13.32 13.03
CA MET A 264 -13.22 -13.59 13.48
C MET A 264 -13.95 -14.45 12.46
N ASP A 265 -15.10 -15.00 12.83
CA ASP A 265 -16.05 -15.54 11.86
C ASP A 265 -16.69 -14.40 11.04
N ALA A 266 -17.12 -14.69 9.82
CA ALA A 266 -17.65 -13.67 8.90
C ALA A 266 -18.92 -12.98 9.43
N ASP A 267 -19.60 -13.58 10.39
CA ASP A 267 -20.73 -12.98 11.09
C ASP A 267 -20.32 -12.01 12.20
N GLY A 268 -19.03 -11.86 12.50
CA GLY A 268 -18.48 -11.01 13.55
C GLY A 268 -18.30 -11.68 14.90
N THR A 269 -18.57 -12.99 15.00
CA THR A 269 -18.39 -13.77 16.23
C THR A 269 -16.97 -14.36 16.35
N HIS A 270 -16.65 -14.96 17.50
CA HIS A 270 -15.39 -15.69 17.77
C HIS A 270 -14.11 -14.89 17.46
N LYS A 271 -14.09 -13.59 17.82
CA LYS A 271 -12.93 -12.73 17.66
C LYS A 271 -11.73 -13.25 18.46
N LYS A 272 -10.62 -13.48 17.77
CA LYS A 272 -9.37 -13.98 18.38
C LYS A 272 -8.18 -13.17 17.86
N MET A 273 -7.34 -12.68 18.78
CA MET A 273 -6.04 -12.15 18.45
C MET A 273 -5.08 -13.30 18.09
N ILE A 274 -4.39 -13.19 16.96
CA ILE A 274 -3.44 -14.21 16.49
C ILE A 274 -1.99 -13.75 16.54
N LEU A 275 -1.74 -12.44 16.55
CA LEU A 275 -0.39 -11.89 16.70
C LEU A 275 -0.42 -10.56 17.46
N ARG A 276 0.42 -10.46 18.51
CA ARG A 276 0.79 -9.24 19.20
C ARG A 276 2.28 -9.30 19.47
N ASN A 277 3.04 -8.46 18.82
CA ASN A 277 4.50 -8.43 18.91
C ASN A 277 5.07 -7.01 19.12
N GLY A 278 4.19 -6.02 19.33
CA GLY A 278 4.58 -4.62 19.50
C GLY A 278 4.98 -3.89 18.22
N ALA A 279 4.91 -4.58 17.07
CA ALA A 279 5.18 -4.01 15.75
C ALA A 279 3.89 -3.52 15.08
N THR A 280 4.03 -2.77 14.00
CA THR A 280 2.94 -2.48 13.07
C THR A 280 2.80 -3.64 12.11
N ASN A 281 1.79 -4.49 12.30
CA ASN A 281 1.44 -5.57 11.38
C ASN A 281 0.38 -5.07 10.40
N TRP A 282 0.71 -5.07 9.11
CA TRP A 282 0.00 -4.30 8.09
C TRP A 282 -0.44 -5.18 6.91
N ALA A 283 -1.53 -4.77 6.23
CA ALA A 283 -2.01 -5.36 4.98
C ALA A 283 -2.13 -6.90 5.00
N PRO A 284 -2.83 -7.49 5.99
CA PRO A 284 -3.00 -8.95 6.01
C PRO A 284 -3.92 -9.42 4.88
N SER A 285 -3.54 -10.54 4.25
CA SER A 285 -4.38 -11.29 3.32
C SER A 285 -4.25 -12.79 3.56
N TRP A 286 -5.15 -13.59 2.99
CA TRP A 286 -5.12 -15.03 3.19
C TRP A 286 -4.27 -15.74 2.14
N HIS A 287 -3.54 -16.75 2.56
CA HIS A 287 -3.03 -17.76 1.64
C HIS A 287 -4.23 -18.60 1.10
N PRO A 288 -4.21 -19.03 -0.18
CA PRO A 288 -5.31 -19.79 -0.79
C PRO A 288 -5.68 -21.09 -0.08
N ASP A 289 -4.78 -21.63 0.77
CA ASP A 289 -5.10 -22.81 1.60
C ASP A 289 -6.13 -22.57 2.73
N GLY A 290 -6.46 -21.29 2.99
CA GLY A 290 -7.40 -20.90 4.05
C GLY A 290 -6.90 -21.14 5.47
N LYS A 291 -5.61 -21.45 5.66
CA LYS A 291 -4.99 -21.76 6.95
C LYS A 291 -3.92 -20.76 7.36
N ARG A 292 -3.29 -20.12 6.40
CA ARG A 292 -2.18 -19.19 6.59
C ARG A 292 -2.58 -17.77 6.18
N ILE A 293 -1.96 -16.77 6.82
CA ILE A 293 -2.15 -15.36 6.57
C ILE A 293 -0.78 -14.78 6.23
N ILE A 294 -0.70 -14.04 5.12
CA ILE A 294 0.46 -13.26 4.74
C ILE A 294 0.21 -11.79 5.09
N PHE A 295 1.24 -11.09 5.55
CA PHE A 295 1.14 -9.69 5.97
C PHE A 295 2.49 -9.01 5.93
N SER A 296 2.51 -7.69 6.10
CA SER A 296 3.73 -6.89 6.24
C SER A 296 3.96 -6.53 7.69
N SER A 297 5.21 -6.50 8.14
CA SER A 297 5.55 -6.09 9.50
C SER A 297 6.93 -5.45 9.59
N ASN A 298 7.09 -4.51 10.53
CA ASN A 298 8.37 -3.91 10.89
C ASN A 298 9.00 -4.55 12.14
N THR A 299 8.69 -5.82 12.42
CA THR A 299 9.05 -6.52 13.66
C THR A 299 10.58 -6.71 13.81
N ASP A 300 11.28 -7.06 12.74
CA ASP A 300 12.67 -7.49 12.81
C ASP A 300 13.65 -6.43 12.30
N ASP A 301 13.16 -5.37 11.67
CA ASP A 301 14.02 -4.40 11.02
C ASP A 301 13.78 -2.98 11.53
N TRP A 302 14.79 -2.48 12.17
CA TRP A 302 14.89 -1.09 12.55
C TRP A 302 15.97 -0.40 11.71
N HIS A 303 15.62 0.67 11.00
CA HIS A 303 16.57 1.51 10.29
C HIS A 303 16.73 2.84 11.03
N GLU A 304 17.96 3.21 11.40
CA GLU A 304 18.23 4.46 12.13
C GLU A 304 17.82 5.71 11.32
N ASP A 305 17.96 5.68 10.00
CA ASP A 305 17.60 6.80 9.12
C ASP A 305 16.21 6.62 8.50
N ILE A 306 15.20 6.60 9.36
CA ILE A 306 13.78 6.52 8.97
C ILE A 306 13.34 7.68 8.06
N LYS A 307 14.02 8.86 8.14
CA LYS A 307 13.70 10.02 7.29
C LYS A 307 14.11 9.80 5.84
N LYS A 308 15.16 9.00 5.62
CA LYS A 308 15.69 8.71 4.28
C LYS A 308 15.00 7.50 3.65
N TYR A 309 14.81 6.44 4.40
CA TYR A 309 14.34 5.15 3.89
C TYR A 309 12.89 4.83 4.23
N GLY A 310 12.27 5.57 5.16
CA GLY A 310 10.96 5.23 5.72
C GLY A 310 11.07 4.12 6.77
N HIS A 311 9.92 3.58 7.17
CA HIS A 311 9.89 2.37 7.97
C HIS A 311 10.23 1.18 7.08
N ASN A 312 11.14 0.33 7.53
CA ASN A 312 11.36 -0.95 6.90
C ASN A 312 10.22 -1.91 7.27
N PHE A 313 9.57 -2.47 6.26
CA PHE A 313 8.56 -3.51 6.41
C PHE A 313 8.95 -4.69 5.55
N GLU A 314 8.81 -5.87 6.12
CA GLU A 314 9.06 -7.13 5.43
C GLU A 314 7.77 -7.97 5.38
N LEU A 315 7.72 -8.93 4.46
CA LEU A 315 6.61 -9.86 4.35
C LEU A 315 6.78 -11.02 5.33
N TYR A 316 5.69 -11.41 5.96
CA TYR A 316 5.61 -12.53 6.92
C TYR A 316 4.43 -13.43 6.59
N LEU A 317 4.56 -14.69 6.98
CA LEU A 317 3.51 -15.69 6.94
C LEU A 317 3.26 -16.20 8.37
N ILE A 318 1.99 -16.44 8.72
CA ILE A 318 1.60 -16.97 10.02
C ILE A 318 0.40 -17.91 9.86
N ASN A 319 0.30 -18.94 10.67
CA ASN A 319 -0.90 -19.76 10.74
C ASN A 319 -2.07 -18.99 11.39
N MET A 320 -3.29 -19.24 10.98
CA MET A 320 -4.51 -18.64 11.53
C MET A 320 -4.67 -18.86 13.06
N ASP A 321 -4.01 -19.85 13.63
CA ASP A 321 -4.02 -20.10 15.08
C ASP A 321 -2.98 -19.26 15.85
N GLY A 322 -2.09 -18.52 15.14
CA GLY A 322 -1.04 -17.69 15.68
C GLY A 322 0.33 -18.38 15.78
N THR A 323 0.44 -19.62 15.33
CA THR A 323 1.70 -20.37 15.29
C THR A 323 2.44 -20.21 13.96
N GLY A 324 3.69 -20.65 13.88
CA GLY A 324 4.43 -20.75 12.62
C GLY A 324 4.76 -19.40 11.98
N LEU A 325 4.99 -18.35 12.77
CA LEU A 325 5.43 -17.05 12.24
C LEU A 325 6.75 -17.22 11.48
N GLN A 326 6.77 -16.80 10.20
CA GLN A 326 7.91 -16.91 9.31
C GLN A 326 8.10 -15.62 8.54
N ARG A 327 9.34 -15.09 8.52
CA ARG A 327 9.74 -13.95 7.68
C ARG A 327 10.03 -14.45 6.26
N LEU A 328 9.59 -13.74 5.25
CA LEU A 328 9.67 -14.10 3.83
C LEU A 328 10.65 -13.23 3.04
N THR A 329 10.72 -11.93 3.34
CA THR A 329 11.64 -10.99 2.70
C THR A 329 12.69 -10.49 3.68
N TYR A 330 13.87 -10.12 3.15
CA TYR A 330 15.06 -9.80 3.95
C TYR A 330 15.85 -8.66 3.30
N ASN A 331 15.24 -7.49 3.22
CA ASN A 331 15.90 -6.32 2.67
C ASN A 331 15.73 -5.11 3.62
N ASN A 332 16.32 -3.98 3.29
CA ASN A 332 16.25 -2.77 4.12
C ASN A 332 15.29 -1.73 3.51
N VAL A 333 14.20 -2.19 2.91
CA VAL A 333 13.23 -1.35 2.22
C VAL A 333 11.80 -1.75 2.60
N PHE A 334 10.83 -1.02 2.10
CA PHE A 334 9.42 -1.28 2.36
C PHE A 334 8.88 -2.34 1.40
N ASP A 335 8.50 -3.50 1.92
CA ASP A 335 7.74 -4.54 1.24
C ASP A 335 6.35 -4.64 1.86
N SER A 336 5.27 -4.50 1.08
CA SER A 336 3.91 -4.45 1.62
C SER A 336 2.83 -4.89 0.64
N PHE A 337 1.59 -4.96 1.14
CA PHE A 337 0.38 -5.31 0.41
C PHE A 337 0.50 -6.65 -0.35
N PRO A 338 0.91 -7.73 0.33
CA PRO A 338 1.05 -9.01 -0.34
C PRO A 338 -0.30 -9.66 -0.62
N MET A 339 -0.46 -10.24 -1.80
CA MET A 339 -1.59 -11.10 -2.14
C MET A 339 -1.14 -12.27 -2.99
N PHE A 340 -1.59 -13.47 -2.64
CA PHE A 340 -1.42 -14.65 -3.47
C PHE A 340 -2.35 -14.64 -4.68
N SER A 341 -1.89 -15.20 -5.81
CA SER A 341 -2.80 -15.56 -6.90
C SER A 341 -3.82 -16.61 -6.42
N PRO A 342 -5.01 -16.68 -7.04
CA PRO A 342 -6.05 -17.63 -6.62
C PRO A 342 -5.60 -19.08 -6.64
N ASP A 343 -4.66 -19.46 -7.48
CA ASP A 343 -4.08 -20.81 -7.55
C ASP A 343 -2.88 -21.02 -6.62
N GLY A 344 -2.50 -20.00 -5.84
CA GLY A 344 -1.39 -20.02 -4.88
C GLY A 344 0.01 -20.09 -5.49
N LYS A 345 0.15 -19.95 -6.81
CA LYS A 345 1.47 -20.11 -7.48
C LYS A 345 2.25 -18.81 -7.63
N LYS A 346 1.61 -17.69 -7.42
CA LYS A 346 2.25 -16.38 -7.53
C LYS A 346 1.93 -15.53 -6.30
N LEU A 347 2.85 -14.61 -6.00
CA LEU A 347 2.68 -13.57 -5.00
C LEU A 347 2.90 -12.22 -5.67
N VAL A 348 1.96 -11.29 -5.50
CA VAL A 348 2.12 -9.89 -5.85
C VAL A 348 2.34 -9.08 -4.58
N PHE A 349 3.18 -8.05 -4.64
CA PHE A 349 3.44 -7.15 -3.51
C PHE A 349 3.96 -5.79 -4.01
N ALA A 350 3.83 -4.77 -3.19
CA ALA A 350 4.45 -3.46 -3.41
C ALA A 350 5.81 -3.40 -2.72
N SER A 351 6.80 -2.79 -3.38
CA SER A 351 8.14 -2.63 -2.82
C SER A 351 8.83 -1.38 -3.35
N ASN A 352 9.63 -0.74 -2.52
CA ASN A 352 10.55 0.32 -2.96
C ASN A 352 12.00 -0.18 -3.12
N ARG A 353 12.16 -1.47 -3.46
CA ARG A 353 13.47 -2.11 -3.73
C ARG A 353 14.17 -1.61 -5.00
N ASN A 354 13.49 -0.80 -5.82
CA ASN A 354 14.10 -0.15 -6.97
C ASN A 354 15.01 1.00 -6.51
N PRO A 355 16.35 0.91 -6.70
CA PRO A 355 17.29 1.90 -6.21
C PRO A 355 17.20 3.26 -6.94
N GLU A 356 16.59 3.30 -8.12
CA GLU A 356 16.46 4.54 -8.92
C GLU A 356 15.36 5.45 -8.39
N LYS A 357 14.42 4.91 -7.61
CA LYS A 357 13.29 5.63 -7.01
C LYS A 357 13.18 5.36 -5.50
N PRO A 358 14.12 5.79 -4.69
CA PRO A 358 14.04 5.61 -3.25
C PRO A 358 12.76 6.30 -2.73
N ARG A 359 11.90 5.57 -2.02
CA ARG A 359 10.61 5.94 -1.43
C ARG A 359 9.36 5.78 -2.30
N ALA A 360 9.45 5.75 -3.63
CA ALA A 360 8.31 5.36 -4.45
C ALA A 360 8.22 3.84 -4.48
N THR A 361 7.04 3.30 -4.27
CA THR A 361 6.79 1.87 -4.38
C THR A 361 6.44 1.50 -5.81
N ASP A 362 6.92 0.34 -6.23
CA ASP A 362 6.53 -0.33 -7.47
C ASP A 362 5.89 -1.68 -7.17
N ILE A 363 5.12 -2.20 -8.11
CA ILE A 363 4.50 -3.52 -8.00
C ILE A 363 5.45 -4.58 -8.50
N PHE A 364 5.64 -5.62 -7.71
CA PHE A 364 6.43 -6.81 -8.03
C PHE A 364 5.54 -8.05 -8.00
N ILE A 365 5.89 -9.02 -8.84
CA ILE A 365 5.30 -10.35 -8.86
C ILE A 365 6.41 -11.39 -8.74
N ALA A 366 6.15 -12.46 -8.01
CA ALA A 366 7.06 -13.59 -7.84
C ALA A 366 6.34 -14.91 -8.09
N ASP A 367 7.06 -15.94 -8.54
CA ASP A 367 6.58 -17.30 -8.48
C ASP A 367 6.75 -17.81 -7.04
N TRP A 368 5.68 -18.38 -6.49
CA TRP A 368 5.69 -18.93 -5.13
C TRP A 368 6.19 -20.36 -5.11
N ALA A 369 7.09 -20.66 -4.18
CA ALA A 369 7.60 -22.00 -3.93
C ALA A 369 7.32 -22.41 -2.49
N GLU A 370 6.49 -23.44 -2.29
CA GLU A 370 6.35 -24.07 -0.98
C GLU A 370 7.66 -24.73 -0.56
N GLU A 371 8.04 -24.59 0.71
CA GLU A 371 9.13 -25.41 1.27
C GLU A 371 8.67 -26.86 1.35
N LYS A 372 9.52 -27.77 0.88
CA LYS A 372 9.28 -29.21 0.91
C LYS A 372 9.53 -29.77 2.31
#